data_f45208223a23f98bb3bb9578fcd5758f
#
_entry.id   f45208223a23f98bb3bb9578fcd5758f
#
_cell.length_a   1.000
_cell.length_b   1.000
_cell.length_c   1.000
_cell.angle_alpha   90.00
_cell.angle_beta   90.00
_cell.angle_gamma   90.00
#
_symmetry.space_group_name_H-M   'P 1'
#
loop_
_entity.id
_entity.type
_entity.pdbx_description
1 polymer ?
#
loop_
_entity_poly.entity_id
_entity_poly.type
_entity_poly.pdbx_seq_one_letter_code
_entity_poly.pdbx_strand_id
1 'polypeptide(L)'
;MKRQWFIGVCLLLAVGSQLKAQTGGKFVYNFLNFSYSSRMMGLGGNLISVHDDDPTLMLANPSYISQRHHNNLTLNFTDYFTKSTAINAAYSYTFPKAGSFAVGIYGLNYGSFRGADENGNETGKFSAGDYALVIGWGRELSPNFSIGANLKTIFSFYESYFSAGLAVDVAGSYYNEKKKLSLTLLAKNIGVQLKTYTPGDHEILPFDLQFALSQRLQHVPVRYHITLHSLYRWNMSYYGLDNPFIQVDAISGEPQYPSKVAQFADNFFRHIVFGLEIEPSKYFSIQLAYNHNVHQEMKVISRKSMAGFSYGIQLNIKGIRVGFSRQHYAVGATPNCFDLAFDFDELSNLHKERKNRKLERIIPE
;
A
#
# COMPACT_ATOMS: atom_id res chain seq x y z
N MET A 1 19.71 5.85 34.83
CA MET A 1 18.43 5.76 34.08
C MET A 1 18.60 5.44 32.60
N LYS A 2 19.52 6.06 31.82
CA LYS A 2 19.68 5.79 30.37
C LYS A 2 20.09 4.35 30.00
N ARG A 3 20.82 3.64 30.88
CA ARG A 3 21.31 2.27 30.61
C ARG A 3 20.23 1.18 30.81
N GLN A 4 19.23 1.42 31.63
CA GLN A 4 18.11 0.48 31.85
C GLN A 4 17.11 0.47 30.71
N TRP A 5 16.92 1.60 30.02
CA TRP A 5 16.07 1.69 28.82
C TRP A 5 16.65 0.95 27.63
N PHE A 6 17.98 0.95 27.49
CA PHE A 6 18.66 0.22 26.40
C PHE A 6 18.53 -1.31 26.55
N ILE A 7 18.57 -1.80 27.80
CA ILE A 7 18.43 -3.23 28.09
C ILE A 7 16.97 -3.68 27.86
N GLY A 8 15.99 -2.83 28.17
CA GLY A 8 14.57 -3.11 27.90
C GLY A 8 14.25 -3.23 26.40
N VAL A 9 14.83 -2.36 25.58
CA VAL A 9 14.68 -2.40 24.13
C VAL A 9 15.39 -3.62 23.51
N CYS A 10 16.57 -4.00 23.99
CA CYS A 10 17.26 -5.21 23.54
C CYS A 10 16.55 -6.50 23.95
N LEU A 11 15.90 -6.55 25.11
CA LEU A 11 15.11 -7.71 25.55
C LEU A 11 13.81 -7.87 24.73
N LEU A 12 13.17 -6.78 24.31
CA LEU A 12 12.01 -6.80 23.39
C LEU A 12 12.38 -7.31 21.99
N LEU A 13 13.60 -7.10 21.54
CA LEU A 13 14.11 -7.59 20.25
C LEU A 13 14.56 -9.08 20.29
N ALA A 14 14.82 -9.63 21.48
CA ALA A 14 15.31 -11.00 21.64
C ALA A 14 14.19 -12.08 21.69
N VAL A 15 12.92 -11.71 21.82
CA VAL A 15 11.78 -12.65 21.89
C VAL A 15 11.28 -13.12 20.50
N GLY A 16 11.86 -12.58 19.41
CA GLY A 16 11.37 -12.79 18.04
C GLY A 16 11.85 -14.04 17.28
N SER A 17 12.52 -15.01 17.89
CA SER A 17 13.21 -16.04 17.14
C SER A 17 12.66 -17.46 17.25
N GLN A 18 11.42 -17.72 16.81
CA GLN A 18 10.95 -19.09 16.46
C GLN A 18 9.71 -19.05 15.52
N LEU A 19 9.65 -18.20 14.51
CA LEU A 19 8.59 -18.30 13.50
C LEU A 19 9.14 -18.96 12.24
N LYS A 20 8.81 -20.24 12.04
CA LYS A 20 9.07 -20.97 10.79
C LYS A 20 8.30 -20.30 9.65
N ALA A 21 9.00 -20.00 8.54
CA ALA A 21 8.44 -19.30 7.41
C ALA A 21 7.50 -20.20 6.59
N GLN A 22 6.20 -20.08 6.83
CA GLN A 22 5.19 -20.43 5.86
C GLN A 22 4.45 -19.13 5.50
N THR A 23 4.60 -18.66 4.27
CA THR A 23 4.15 -17.32 3.86
C THR A 23 2.78 -17.27 3.23
N GLY A 24 2.20 -18.38 2.82
CA GLY A 24 0.86 -18.49 2.25
C GLY A 24 -0.19 -18.90 3.28
N GLY A 25 -1.36 -18.27 3.29
CA GLY A 25 -2.50 -18.66 4.13
C GLY A 25 -2.38 -18.37 5.62
N LYS A 26 -1.41 -17.55 6.03
CA LYS A 26 -1.12 -17.29 7.46
C LYS A 26 -1.92 -16.13 8.06
N PHE A 27 -2.41 -15.23 7.23
CA PHE A 27 -3.03 -13.99 7.69
C PHE A 27 -4.48 -13.88 7.21
N VAL A 28 -5.34 -13.45 8.12
CA VAL A 28 -6.68 -12.96 7.77
C VAL A 28 -6.60 -11.54 7.22
N TYR A 29 -7.59 -11.11 6.45
CA TYR A 29 -7.71 -9.74 5.90
C TYR A 29 -6.52 -9.29 5.05
N ASN A 30 -5.97 -10.16 4.22
CA ASN A 30 -4.84 -9.85 3.35
C ASN A 30 -5.09 -8.66 2.40
N PHE A 31 -6.35 -8.31 2.13
CA PHE A 31 -6.74 -7.13 1.35
C PHE A 31 -6.20 -5.81 1.93
N LEU A 32 -5.87 -5.75 3.22
CA LEU A 32 -5.24 -4.59 3.86
C LEU A 32 -3.83 -4.28 3.33
N ASN A 33 -3.22 -5.21 2.58
CA ASN A 33 -1.92 -5.03 1.95
C ASN A 33 -2.02 -4.55 0.48
N PHE A 34 -3.22 -4.41 -0.07
CA PHE A 34 -3.39 -3.94 -1.44
C PHE A 34 -3.12 -2.43 -1.56
N SER A 35 -2.81 -2.00 -2.78
CA SER A 35 -2.53 -0.59 -3.06
C SER A 35 -3.80 0.25 -2.96
N TYR A 36 -3.70 1.39 -2.28
CA TYR A 36 -4.81 2.33 -2.09
C TYR A 36 -4.95 3.32 -3.25
N SER A 37 -3.97 3.41 -4.15
CA SER A 37 -4.00 4.36 -5.26
C SER A 37 -3.22 3.90 -6.47
N SER A 38 -3.48 4.50 -7.65
CA SER A 38 -2.74 4.22 -8.87
C SER A 38 -1.26 4.60 -8.72
N ARG A 39 -0.95 5.73 -8.07
CA ARG A 39 0.42 6.12 -7.82
C ARG A 39 1.17 5.09 -6.95
N MET A 40 0.53 4.61 -5.89
CA MET A 40 1.10 3.57 -5.05
C MET A 40 1.33 2.27 -5.83
N MET A 41 0.35 1.85 -6.63
CA MET A 41 0.46 0.65 -7.49
C MET A 41 1.54 0.83 -8.56
N GLY A 42 1.58 1.98 -9.25
CA GLY A 42 2.59 2.30 -10.26
C GLY A 42 4.02 2.34 -9.71
N LEU A 43 4.16 2.59 -8.40
CA LEU A 43 5.43 2.59 -7.66
C LEU A 43 5.65 1.32 -6.82
N GLY A 44 5.09 0.17 -7.26
CA GLY A 44 5.41 -1.15 -6.72
C GLY A 44 4.56 -1.61 -5.54
N GLY A 45 3.49 -0.87 -5.19
CA GLY A 45 2.51 -1.25 -4.19
C GLY A 45 2.81 -0.85 -2.74
N ASN A 46 3.98 -0.31 -2.46
CA ASN A 46 4.44 0.04 -1.10
C ASN A 46 5.03 1.46 -1.02
N LEU A 47 4.33 2.46 -1.55
CA LEU A 47 4.75 3.85 -1.45
C LEU A 47 4.22 4.47 -0.16
N ILE A 48 5.12 4.82 0.78
CA ILE A 48 4.76 5.44 2.06
C ILE A 48 5.57 6.71 2.38
N SER A 49 6.66 6.99 1.66
CA SER A 49 7.55 8.11 1.94
C SER A 49 7.51 9.11 0.81
N VAL A 50 6.63 10.10 0.92
CA VAL A 50 6.54 11.25 0.03
C VAL A 50 6.25 12.51 0.83
N HIS A 51 6.44 13.69 0.23
CA HIS A 51 6.09 14.97 0.81
C HIS A 51 5.68 15.91 -0.31
N ASP A 52 4.42 15.79 -0.73
CA ASP A 52 3.79 16.59 -1.79
C ASP A 52 2.28 16.73 -1.53
N ASP A 53 1.53 17.24 -2.51
CA ASP A 53 0.12 17.57 -2.39
C ASP A 53 -0.81 16.48 -2.95
N ASP A 54 -0.31 15.24 -3.10
CA ASP A 54 -1.13 14.15 -3.63
C ASP A 54 -2.02 13.50 -2.55
N PRO A 55 -3.33 13.74 -2.52
CA PRO A 55 -4.20 13.20 -1.49
C PRO A 55 -4.44 11.69 -1.59
N THR A 56 -4.07 11.05 -2.71
CA THR A 56 -4.37 9.63 -2.95
C THR A 56 -3.61 8.68 -2.03
N LEU A 57 -2.60 9.19 -1.30
CA LEU A 57 -1.76 8.41 -0.38
C LEU A 57 -2.15 8.55 1.10
N MET A 58 -3.18 9.33 1.43
CA MET A 58 -3.56 9.65 2.81
C MET A 58 -3.84 8.43 3.68
N LEU A 59 -4.50 7.40 3.13
CA LEU A 59 -4.80 6.18 3.88
C LEU A 59 -3.62 5.21 3.97
N ALA A 60 -2.61 5.35 3.09
CA ALA A 60 -1.43 4.51 3.08
C ALA A 60 -0.43 4.87 4.19
N ASN A 61 -0.32 6.17 4.49
CA ASN A 61 0.58 6.69 5.53
C ASN A 61 -0.13 7.80 6.32
N PRO A 62 -0.52 7.56 7.58
CA PRO A 62 -1.22 8.57 8.37
C PRO A 62 -0.37 9.80 8.70
N SER A 63 0.97 9.69 8.80
CA SER A 63 1.83 10.86 9.04
C SER A 63 1.92 11.80 7.82
N TYR A 64 1.43 11.37 6.67
CA TYR A 64 1.31 12.15 5.45
C TYR A 64 0.09 13.08 5.46
N ILE A 65 -0.97 12.76 6.24
CA ILE A 65 -2.17 13.58 6.38
C ILE A 65 -1.81 14.92 7.00
N SER A 66 -1.96 16.00 6.24
CA SER A 66 -1.52 17.35 6.66
C SER A 66 -2.42 18.44 6.09
N GLN A 67 -2.11 19.70 6.42
CA GLN A 67 -2.81 20.88 5.87
C GLN A 67 -2.83 20.92 4.33
N ARG A 68 -1.82 20.32 3.66
CA ARG A 68 -1.77 20.25 2.18
C ARG A 68 -2.92 19.46 1.57
N HIS A 69 -3.52 18.57 2.34
CA HIS A 69 -4.64 17.73 1.91
C HIS A 69 -5.98 18.23 2.48
N HIS A 70 -6.04 19.53 2.87
CA HIS A 70 -7.29 20.12 3.34
C HIS A 70 -8.36 20.08 2.25
N ASN A 71 -9.58 19.67 2.61
CA ASN A 71 -10.75 19.66 1.75
C ASN A 71 -10.56 18.89 0.43
N ASN A 72 -9.86 17.74 0.50
CA ASN A 72 -9.58 16.88 -0.65
C ASN A 72 -10.46 15.63 -0.61
N LEU A 73 -10.97 15.21 -1.78
CA LEU A 73 -11.67 13.95 -2.00
C LEU A 73 -10.87 13.09 -2.97
N THR A 74 -10.70 11.81 -2.63
CA THR A 74 -10.07 10.82 -3.51
C THR A 74 -11.02 9.68 -3.78
N LEU A 75 -11.08 9.22 -5.03
CA LEU A 75 -11.79 8.05 -5.49
C LEU A 75 -10.82 7.17 -6.25
N ASN A 76 -10.87 5.88 -5.98
CA ASN A 76 -9.96 4.91 -6.55
C ASN A 76 -10.71 3.66 -6.94
N PHE A 77 -10.41 3.14 -8.11
CA PHE A 77 -10.97 1.91 -8.64
C PHE A 77 -9.85 1.03 -9.20
N THR A 78 -9.78 -0.22 -8.75
CA THR A 78 -8.83 -1.20 -9.26
C THR A 78 -9.58 -2.39 -9.82
N ASP A 79 -9.36 -2.64 -11.11
CA ASP A 79 -9.76 -3.88 -11.77
C ASP A 79 -8.70 -4.93 -11.50
N TYR A 80 -9.04 -5.88 -10.63
CA TYR A 80 -8.22 -7.04 -10.33
C TYR A 80 -8.53 -8.17 -11.31
N PHE A 81 -7.81 -9.27 -11.19
CA PHE A 81 -8.08 -10.48 -11.97
C PHE A 81 -9.33 -11.21 -11.43
N THR A 82 -9.89 -12.15 -12.24
CA THR A 82 -11.03 -13.03 -11.89
C THR A 82 -12.31 -12.29 -11.51
N LYS A 83 -12.58 -11.11 -12.10
CA LYS A 83 -13.74 -10.24 -11.81
C LYS A 83 -13.75 -9.61 -10.41
N SER A 84 -12.64 -9.69 -9.67
CA SER A 84 -12.51 -8.98 -8.41
C SER A 84 -12.24 -7.49 -8.65
N THR A 85 -12.85 -6.64 -7.85
CA THR A 85 -12.69 -5.19 -7.95
C THR A 85 -12.39 -4.60 -6.58
N ALA A 86 -11.41 -3.70 -6.52
CA ALA A 86 -11.17 -2.93 -5.30
C ALA A 86 -11.60 -1.48 -5.50
N ILE A 87 -12.21 -0.92 -4.46
CA ILE A 87 -12.62 0.48 -4.41
C ILE A 87 -12.03 1.13 -3.18
N ASN A 88 -11.65 2.39 -3.32
CA ASN A 88 -11.24 3.24 -2.21
C ASN A 88 -11.82 4.63 -2.42
N ALA A 89 -12.38 5.20 -1.37
CA ALA A 89 -12.81 6.59 -1.33
C ALA A 89 -12.36 7.20 -0.01
N ALA A 90 -11.75 8.39 -0.04
CA ALA A 90 -11.32 9.07 1.17
C ALA A 90 -11.53 10.59 1.03
N TYR A 91 -11.93 11.22 2.14
CA TYR A 91 -12.04 12.66 2.29
C TYR A 91 -11.20 13.14 3.46
N SER A 92 -10.52 14.25 3.28
CA SER A 92 -9.68 14.85 4.33
C SER A 92 -10.08 16.27 4.66
N TYR A 93 -9.94 16.58 5.94
CA TYR A 93 -10.23 17.91 6.47
C TYR A 93 -9.27 18.25 7.60
N THR A 94 -8.77 19.49 7.63
CA THR A 94 -7.84 19.97 8.65
C THR A 94 -8.53 20.91 9.62
N PHE A 95 -8.39 20.61 10.91
CA PHE A 95 -8.83 21.46 12.00
C PHE A 95 -7.61 22.21 12.58
N PRO A 96 -7.64 23.54 12.69
CA PRO A 96 -6.47 24.35 13.05
C PRO A 96 -5.77 23.95 14.37
N LYS A 97 -6.52 23.40 15.33
CA LYS A 97 -5.99 23.01 16.66
C LYS A 97 -5.77 21.52 16.84
N ALA A 98 -6.55 20.69 16.14
CA ALA A 98 -6.58 19.24 16.33
C ALA A 98 -5.68 18.47 15.35
N GLY A 99 -5.26 19.13 14.25
CA GLY A 99 -4.53 18.47 13.16
C GLY A 99 -5.44 18.10 12.00
N SER A 100 -4.92 17.29 11.09
CA SER A 100 -5.64 16.88 9.88
C SER A 100 -6.22 15.47 10.05
N PHE A 101 -7.44 15.27 9.57
CA PHE A 101 -8.13 14.00 9.60
C PHE A 101 -8.46 13.55 8.18
N ALA A 102 -8.46 12.24 7.97
CA ALA A 102 -8.98 11.61 6.76
C ALA A 102 -9.95 10.50 7.17
N VAL A 103 -11.08 10.43 6.48
CA VAL A 103 -12.03 9.32 6.64
C VAL A 103 -12.17 8.66 5.30
N GLY A 104 -12.07 7.33 5.26
CA GLY A 104 -12.17 6.61 4.00
C GLY A 104 -12.73 5.21 4.17
N ILE A 105 -13.21 4.68 3.05
CA ILE A 105 -13.64 3.30 2.91
C ILE A 105 -12.72 2.64 1.91
N TYR A 106 -12.30 1.44 2.24
CA TYR A 106 -11.48 0.60 1.38
C TYR A 106 -12.12 -0.78 1.29
N GLY A 107 -12.35 -1.28 0.09
CA GLY A 107 -13.05 -2.54 -0.10
C GLY A 107 -12.53 -3.34 -1.28
N LEU A 108 -12.57 -4.66 -1.15
CA LEU A 108 -12.32 -5.64 -2.18
C LEU A 108 -13.55 -6.53 -2.33
N ASN A 109 -14.18 -6.45 -3.49
CA ASN A 109 -15.29 -7.30 -3.89
C ASN A 109 -14.75 -8.42 -4.80
N TYR A 110 -14.94 -9.67 -4.40
CA TYR A 110 -14.49 -10.83 -5.16
C TYR A 110 -15.47 -11.26 -6.26
N GLY A 111 -16.62 -10.59 -6.36
CA GLY A 111 -17.66 -10.91 -7.32
C GLY A 111 -18.66 -11.96 -6.81
N SER A 112 -19.34 -12.61 -7.75
CA SER A 112 -20.36 -13.63 -7.47
C SER A 112 -19.87 -14.99 -7.91
N PHE A 113 -20.05 -15.98 -7.06
CA PHE A 113 -19.67 -17.37 -7.25
C PHE A 113 -20.93 -18.25 -7.41
N ARG A 114 -20.79 -19.37 -8.14
CA ARG A 114 -21.83 -20.40 -8.18
C ARG A 114 -21.60 -21.35 -7.01
N GLY A 115 -22.65 -21.57 -6.23
CA GLY A 115 -22.67 -22.61 -5.19
C GLY A 115 -23.02 -23.96 -5.83
N ALA A 116 -22.39 -25.02 -5.33
CA ALA A 116 -22.75 -26.40 -5.70
C ALA A 116 -22.74 -27.27 -4.42
N ASP A 117 -23.63 -28.27 -4.42
CA ASP A 117 -23.63 -29.31 -3.38
C ASP A 117 -22.53 -30.36 -3.63
N GLU A 118 -22.39 -31.31 -2.74
CA GLU A 118 -21.41 -32.40 -2.85
C GLU A 118 -21.58 -33.28 -4.10
N ASN A 119 -22.77 -33.26 -4.72
CA ASN A 119 -23.10 -34.00 -5.93
C ASN A 119 -22.88 -33.15 -7.20
N GLY A 120 -22.48 -31.87 -7.06
CA GLY A 120 -22.28 -30.96 -8.19
C GLY A 120 -23.54 -30.22 -8.64
N ASN A 121 -24.69 -30.38 -7.96
CA ASN A 121 -25.91 -29.64 -8.27
C ASN A 121 -25.76 -28.17 -7.85
N GLU A 122 -26.20 -27.25 -8.72
CA GLU A 122 -26.16 -25.82 -8.40
C GLU A 122 -27.10 -25.48 -7.24
N THR A 123 -26.56 -24.90 -6.13
CA THR A 123 -27.32 -24.49 -4.93
C THR A 123 -27.66 -23.01 -4.93
N GLY A 124 -27.24 -22.26 -5.97
CA GLY A 124 -27.48 -20.82 -6.10
C GLY A 124 -26.21 -20.01 -6.33
N LYS A 125 -26.24 -18.73 -5.97
CA LYS A 125 -25.09 -17.82 -6.06
C LYS A 125 -24.79 -17.21 -4.71
N PHE A 126 -23.51 -17.04 -4.41
CA PHE A 126 -23.04 -16.31 -3.24
C PHE A 126 -22.02 -15.24 -3.63
N SER A 127 -21.76 -14.30 -2.75
CA SER A 127 -20.77 -13.25 -2.91
C SER A 127 -19.75 -13.29 -1.78
N ALA A 128 -18.58 -12.71 -2.04
CA ALA A 128 -17.54 -12.52 -1.04
C ALA A 128 -16.96 -11.11 -1.15
N GLY A 129 -16.54 -10.55 -0.03
CA GLY A 129 -15.93 -9.23 -0.01
C GLY A 129 -15.35 -8.87 1.34
N ASP A 130 -14.30 -8.06 1.30
CA ASP A 130 -13.60 -7.50 2.44
C ASP A 130 -13.69 -5.98 2.41
N TYR A 131 -13.99 -5.37 3.54
CA TYR A 131 -14.17 -3.92 3.65
C TYR A 131 -13.52 -3.39 4.92
N ALA A 132 -12.95 -2.19 4.84
CA ALA A 132 -12.44 -1.46 5.99
C ALA A 132 -12.91 -0.02 5.98
N LEU A 133 -13.44 0.45 7.10
CA LEU A 133 -13.61 1.87 7.40
C LEU A 133 -12.35 2.35 8.08
N VAL A 134 -11.75 3.43 7.56
CA VAL A 134 -10.48 3.97 8.07
C VAL A 134 -10.70 5.40 8.52
N ILE A 135 -10.26 5.69 9.75
CA ILE A 135 -10.17 7.06 10.28
C ILE A 135 -8.70 7.33 10.52
N GLY A 136 -8.15 8.25 9.74
CA GLY A 136 -6.75 8.69 9.83
C GLY A 136 -6.64 10.05 10.53
N TRP A 137 -5.58 10.20 11.30
CA TRP A 137 -5.15 11.44 11.91
C TRP A 137 -3.68 11.68 11.63
N GLY A 138 -3.33 12.91 11.24
CA GLY A 138 -1.97 13.35 11.03
C GLY A 138 -1.71 14.73 11.62
N ARG A 139 -0.49 14.92 12.09
CA ARG A 139 -0.05 16.20 12.66
C ARG A 139 1.42 16.48 12.36
N GLU A 140 1.70 17.66 11.85
CA GLU A 140 3.05 18.20 11.74
C GLU A 140 3.47 18.73 13.13
N LEU A 141 4.51 18.12 13.72
CA LEU A 141 5.09 18.52 15.01
C LEU A 141 6.12 19.65 14.82
N SER A 142 6.75 19.66 13.66
CA SER A 142 7.68 20.70 13.21
C SER A 142 7.69 20.75 11.68
N PRO A 143 8.31 21.76 11.05
CA PRO A 143 8.41 21.83 9.58
C PRO A 143 9.06 20.59 8.93
N ASN A 144 9.83 19.83 9.71
CA ASN A 144 10.56 18.66 9.23
C ASN A 144 10.01 17.32 9.73
N PHE A 145 9.09 17.30 10.68
CA PHE A 145 8.66 16.06 11.33
C PHE A 145 7.15 16.01 11.53
N SER A 146 6.54 14.93 11.04
CA SER A 146 5.11 14.64 11.19
C SER A 146 4.89 13.25 11.76
N ILE A 147 3.77 13.09 12.46
CA ILE A 147 3.30 11.82 13.00
C ILE A 147 1.84 11.61 12.59
N GLY A 148 1.40 10.37 12.64
CA GLY A 148 0.00 10.04 12.40
C GLY A 148 -0.37 8.64 12.82
N ALA A 149 -1.68 8.42 12.89
CA ALA A 149 -2.27 7.13 13.20
C ALA A 149 -3.54 6.92 12.38
N ASN A 150 -3.78 5.68 11.92
CA ASN A 150 -5.04 5.22 11.35
C ASN A 150 -5.70 4.26 12.31
N LEU A 151 -7.02 4.36 12.44
CA LEU A 151 -7.88 3.34 13.03
C LEU A 151 -8.69 2.68 11.91
N LYS A 152 -8.65 1.35 11.81
CA LYS A 152 -9.31 0.55 10.79
C LYS A 152 -10.31 -0.39 11.44
N THR A 153 -11.58 -0.27 11.07
CA THR A 153 -12.61 -1.25 11.42
C THR A 153 -12.85 -2.12 10.19
N ILE A 154 -12.70 -3.43 10.35
CA ILE A 154 -12.65 -4.41 9.27
C ILE A 154 -13.87 -5.28 9.31
N PHE A 155 -14.48 -5.52 8.16
CA PHE A 155 -15.61 -6.41 7.94
C PHE A 155 -15.32 -7.31 6.75
N SER A 156 -15.54 -8.61 6.94
CA SER A 156 -15.27 -9.61 5.92
C SER A 156 -16.45 -10.59 5.81
N PHE A 157 -16.89 -10.85 4.60
CA PHE A 157 -18.05 -11.67 4.27
C PHE A 157 -17.67 -12.69 3.21
N TYR A 158 -17.83 -13.95 3.51
CA TYR A 158 -17.63 -15.06 2.60
C TYR A 158 -18.83 -15.99 2.66
N GLU A 159 -19.75 -15.92 1.69
CA GLU A 159 -21.00 -16.67 1.69
C GLU A 159 -21.82 -16.39 2.96
N SER A 160 -21.95 -17.39 3.84
CA SER A 160 -22.62 -17.33 5.16
C SER A 160 -21.68 -16.93 6.30
N TYR A 161 -20.37 -16.90 6.07
CA TYR A 161 -19.37 -16.57 7.08
C TYR A 161 -19.15 -15.08 7.19
N PHE A 162 -19.07 -14.61 8.42
CA PHE A 162 -18.78 -13.22 8.73
C PHE A 162 -17.65 -13.12 9.76
N SER A 163 -16.70 -12.26 9.47
CA SER A 163 -15.61 -11.92 10.39
C SER A 163 -15.49 -10.41 10.54
N ALA A 164 -15.06 -9.96 11.71
CA ALA A 164 -14.78 -8.55 11.99
C ALA A 164 -13.48 -8.39 12.76
N GLY A 165 -12.78 -7.30 12.49
CA GLY A 165 -11.49 -7.00 13.11
C GLY A 165 -11.28 -5.51 13.36
N LEU A 166 -10.28 -5.21 14.17
CA LEU A 166 -9.81 -3.85 14.44
C LEU A 166 -8.30 -3.81 14.26
N ALA A 167 -7.81 -2.76 13.59
CA ALA A 167 -6.38 -2.55 13.38
C ALA A 167 -6.02 -1.07 13.51
N VAL A 168 -4.76 -0.82 13.85
CA VAL A 168 -4.17 0.51 13.94
C VAL A 168 -2.90 0.55 13.11
N ASP A 169 -2.68 1.66 12.40
CA ASP A 169 -1.37 2.00 11.83
C ASP A 169 -0.79 3.18 12.60
N VAL A 170 0.52 3.20 12.76
CA VAL A 170 1.26 4.33 13.35
C VAL A 170 2.45 4.67 12.47
N ALA A 171 2.61 5.94 12.15
CA ALA A 171 3.70 6.40 11.30
C ALA A 171 4.37 7.67 11.82
N GLY A 172 5.65 7.79 11.50
CA GLY A 172 6.42 9.02 11.66
C GLY A 172 7.19 9.30 10.37
N SER A 173 7.15 10.55 9.90
CA SER A 173 7.87 10.98 8.71
C SER A 173 8.77 12.18 9.02
N TYR A 174 9.96 12.13 8.43
CA TYR A 174 10.92 13.23 8.44
C TYR A 174 11.08 13.75 7.01
N TYR A 175 11.04 15.06 6.85
CA TYR A 175 11.26 15.73 5.58
C TYR A 175 12.38 16.77 5.67
N ASN A 176 13.30 16.75 4.71
CA ASN A 176 14.34 17.75 4.56
C ASN A 176 14.13 18.51 3.24
N GLU A 177 13.67 19.76 3.35
CA GLU A 177 13.33 20.57 2.19
C GLU A 177 14.55 20.87 1.30
N LYS A 178 15.71 21.17 1.90
CA LYS A 178 16.94 21.48 1.16
C LYS A 178 17.41 20.30 0.30
N LYS A 179 17.31 19.09 0.84
CA LYS A 179 17.70 17.85 0.15
C LYS A 179 16.53 17.22 -0.63
N LYS A 180 15.32 17.74 -0.46
CA LYS A 180 14.06 17.14 -0.98
C LYS A 180 13.97 15.64 -0.64
N LEU A 181 14.40 15.30 0.58
CA LEU A 181 14.48 13.95 1.12
C LEU A 181 13.36 13.72 2.11
N SER A 182 12.58 12.68 1.92
CA SER A 182 11.57 12.18 2.85
C SER A 182 11.97 10.81 3.37
N LEU A 183 11.85 10.61 4.67
CA LEU A 183 12.04 9.33 5.36
C LEU A 183 10.77 9.01 6.13
N THR A 184 10.32 7.78 6.11
CA THR A 184 9.13 7.35 6.83
C THR A 184 9.36 6.01 7.50
N LEU A 185 8.92 5.89 8.75
CA LEU A 185 8.77 4.64 9.47
C LEU A 185 7.29 4.41 9.73
N LEU A 186 6.77 3.25 9.32
CA LEU A 186 5.37 2.86 9.44
C LEU A 186 5.26 1.47 10.03
N ALA A 187 4.48 1.34 11.10
CA ALA A 187 3.96 0.05 11.59
C ALA A 187 2.47 -0.01 11.25
N LYS A 188 2.08 -0.93 10.38
CA LYS A 188 0.70 -1.04 9.90
C LYS A 188 0.04 -2.35 10.32
N ASN A 189 -1.30 -2.31 10.38
CA ASN A 189 -2.16 -3.45 10.69
C ASN A 189 -1.84 -4.09 12.06
N ILE A 190 -1.50 -3.28 13.07
CA ILE A 190 -1.40 -3.71 14.47
C ILE A 190 -2.82 -3.93 14.95
N GLY A 191 -3.27 -5.19 15.11
CA GLY A 191 -4.67 -5.42 15.40
C GLY A 191 -5.03 -6.84 15.74
N VAL A 192 -6.34 -7.05 15.91
CA VAL A 192 -6.92 -8.33 16.30
C VAL A 192 -8.19 -8.62 15.51
N GLN A 193 -8.46 -9.89 15.33
CA GLN A 193 -9.74 -10.40 14.85
C GLN A 193 -10.72 -10.43 16.05
N LEU A 194 -11.77 -9.61 16.01
CA LEU A 194 -12.77 -9.53 17.08
C LEU A 194 -13.83 -10.63 16.96
N LYS A 195 -14.21 -10.96 15.73
CA LYS A 195 -15.10 -12.07 15.42
C LYS A 195 -14.48 -12.93 14.33
N THR A 196 -14.32 -14.20 14.61
CA THR A 196 -13.74 -15.20 13.69
C THR A 196 -14.81 -15.75 12.76
N TYR A 197 -14.42 -16.30 11.59
CA TYR A 197 -15.35 -16.98 10.70
C TYR A 197 -15.92 -18.24 11.33
N THR A 198 -15.06 -19.02 11.97
CA THR A 198 -15.42 -20.23 12.72
C THR A 198 -15.11 -20.01 14.19
N PRO A 199 -16.02 -20.34 15.13
CA PRO A 199 -15.78 -20.15 16.56
C PRO A 199 -14.48 -20.80 17.04
N GLY A 200 -13.63 -20.03 17.69
CA GLY A 200 -12.37 -20.51 18.29
C GLY A 200 -11.15 -20.50 17.39
N ASP A 201 -11.30 -20.20 16.09
CA ASP A 201 -10.21 -20.16 15.12
C ASP A 201 -9.74 -18.71 14.88
N HIS A 202 -8.81 -18.26 15.72
CA HIS A 202 -8.25 -16.91 15.64
C HIS A 202 -7.06 -16.87 14.72
N GLU A 203 -7.13 -16.01 13.71
CA GLU A 203 -6.07 -15.78 12.75
C GLU A 203 -5.38 -14.42 12.98
N ILE A 204 -4.12 -14.31 12.56
CA ILE A 204 -3.30 -13.11 12.75
C ILE A 204 -3.56 -12.14 11.61
N LEU A 205 -3.62 -10.84 11.91
CA LEU A 205 -3.67 -9.78 10.90
C LEU A 205 -2.32 -9.64 10.17
N PRO A 206 -2.31 -9.10 8.95
CA PRO A 206 -1.08 -8.92 8.16
C PRO A 206 -0.28 -7.71 8.66
N PHE A 207 0.28 -7.83 9.87
CA PHE A 207 1.19 -6.84 10.43
C PHE A 207 2.37 -6.61 9.51
N ASP A 208 2.76 -5.34 9.33
CA ASP A 208 3.96 -5.00 8.61
C ASP A 208 4.68 -3.81 9.24
N LEU A 209 6.02 -3.90 9.32
CA LEU A 209 6.91 -2.82 9.69
C LEU A 209 7.68 -2.39 8.45
N GLN A 210 7.53 -1.14 8.05
CA GLN A 210 8.10 -0.57 6.85
C GLN A 210 8.97 0.64 7.16
N PHE A 211 10.08 0.74 6.44
CA PHE A 211 10.90 1.96 6.38
C PHE A 211 11.04 2.37 4.92
N ALA A 212 10.83 3.64 4.63
CA ALA A 212 10.95 4.12 3.26
C ALA A 212 11.71 5.44 3.18
N LEU A 213 12.37 5.59 2.04
CA LEU A 213 13.09 6.77 1.64
C LEU A 213 12.60 7.20 0.26
N SER A 214 12.33 8.50 0.09
CA SER A 214 12.21 9.09 -1.24
C SER A 214 13.00 10.38 -1.34
N GLN A 215 13.59 10.60 -2.50
CA GLN A 215 14.35 11.82 -2.75
C GLN A 215 14.12 12.29 -4.18
N ARG A 216 13.78 13.57 -4.32
CA ARG A 216 13.74 14.25 -5.62
C ARG A 216 15.11 14.85 -5.92
N LEU A 217 15.63 14.53 -7.09
CA LEU A 217 16.91 15.08 -7.55
C LEU A 217 16.77 16.56 -7.91
N GLN A 218 17.81 17.35 -7.63
CA GLN A 218 17.72 18.82 -7.77
C GLN A 218 17.79 19.29 -9.22
N HIS A 219 18.55 18.60 -10.07
CA HIS A 219 18.87 19.05 -11.43
C HIS A 219 18.16 18.26 -12.53
N VAL A 220 17.41 17.24 -12.16
CA VAL A 220 16.63 16.40 -13.09
C VAL A 220 15.23 16.17 -12.53
N PRO A 221 14.21 16.05 -13.38
CA PRO A 221 12.83 15.88 -12.95
C PRO A 221 12.56 14.43 -12.50
N VAL A 222 13.38 13.89 -11.62
CA VAL A 222 13.35 12.50 -11.18
C VAL A 222 13.29 12.44 -9.66
N ARG A 223 12.37 11.62 -9.15
CA ARG A 223 12.29 11.20 -7.76
C ARG A 223 12.45 9.69 -7.71
N TYR A 224 13.32 9.20 -6.84
CA TYR A 224 13.42 7.77 -6.57
C TYR A 224 12.84 7.42 -5.21
N HIS A 225 12.34 6.20 -5.10
CA HIS A 225 11.72 5.65 -3.93
C HIS A 225 12.36 4.30 -3.59
N ILE A 226 12.67 4.09 -2.33
CA ILE A 226 13.13 2.81 -1.80
C ILE A 226 12.28 2.52 -0.58
N THR A 227 11.51 1.44 -0.63
CA THR A 227 10.72 0.99 0.50
C THR A 227 11.22 -0.36 0.95
N LEU A 228 11.56 -0.46 2.23
CA LEU A 228 11.85 -1.70 2.92
C LEU A 228 10.59 -2.15 3.65
N HIS A 229 10.09 -3.32 3.36
CA HIS A 229 8.90 -3.90 3.99
C HIS A 229 9.21 -5.21 4.70
N SER A 230 8.26 -5.69 5.50
CA SER A 230 8.38 -6.93 6.28
C SER A 230 9.60 -6.97 7.21
N LEU A 231 9.99 -5.80 7.76
CA LEU A 231 11.19 -5.66 8.61
C LEU A 231 11.10 -6.42 9.94
N TYR A 232 9.92 -6.91 10.30
CA TYR A 232 9.71 -7.73 11.50
C TYR A 232 10.20 -9.18 11.35
N ARG A 233 10.54 -9.62 10.13
CA ARG A 233 11.05 -10.96 9.84
C ARG A 233 12.11 -10.89 8.75
N TRP A 234 13.20 -11.66 8.89
CA TRP A 234 14.25 -11.71 7.88
C TRP A 234 13.95 -12.70 6.74
N ASN A 235 13.49 -13.91 7.09
CA ASN A 235 13.28 -14.96 6.10
C ASN A 235 11.97 -14.78 5.37
N MET A 236 12.05 -14.42 4.09
CA MET A 236 10.94 -14.31 3.15
C MET A 236 10.96 -15.40 2.07
N SER A 237 12.05 -16.14 1.93
CA SER A 237 12.19 -17.22 0.97
C SER A 237 11.87 -18.57 1.60
N TYR A 238 11.32 -19.46 0.79
CA TYR A 238 11.01 -20.83 1.15
C TYR A 238 11.89 -21.79 0.35
N TYR A 239 12.65 -22.62 1.06
CA TYR A 239 13.58 -23.60 0.48
C TYR A 239 13.17 -25.05 0.84
N GLY A 240 11.86 -25.36 0.81
CA GLY A 240 11.37 -26.73 0.98
C GLY A 240 11.58 -27.60 -0.26
N LEU A 241 11.50 -28.91 -0.11
CA LEU A 241 11.63 -29.90 -1.21
C LEU A 241 10.53 -29.77 -2.26
N ASP A 242 9.41 -29.21 -1.88
CA ASP A 242 8.26 -28.92 -2.76
C ASP A 242 8.41 -27.58 -3.52
N ASN A 243 9.50 -26.83 -3.26
CA ASN A 243 9.77 -25.61 -4.03
C ASN A 243 10.26 -26.00 -5.44
N PRO A 244 9.48 -25.66 -6.50
CA PRO A 244 9.78 -26.07 -7.87
C PRO A 244 11.05 -25.43 -8.44
N PHE A 245 11.64 -24.45 -7.76
CA PHE A 245 12.90 -23.82 -8.14
C PHE A 245 14.12 -24.46 -7.49
N ILE A 246 13.95 -25.42 -6.59
CA ILE A 246 15.02 -26.25 -6.07
C ILE A 246 15.29 -27.39 -7.06
N GLN A 247 16.46 -27.40 -7.67
CA GLN A 247 16.88 -28.48 -8.54
C GLN A 247 17.28 -29.69 -7.70
N VAL A 248 16.86 -30.86 -8.12
CA VAL A 248 17.33 -32.13 -7.53
C VAL A 248 18.39 -32.71 -8.44
N ASP A 249 19.53 -33.06 -7.89
CA ASP A 249 20.59 -33.72 -8.64
C ASP A 249 20.08 -35.06 -9.18
N ALA A 250 20.20 -35.27 -10.49
CA ALA A 250 19.65 -36.44 -11.16
C ALA A 250 20.37 -37.76 -10.79
N ILE A 251 21.59 -37.67 -10.23
CA ILE A 251 22.41 -38.84 -9.89
C ILE A 251 22.30 -39.16 -8.40
N SER A 252 22.44 -38.15 -7.54
CA SER A 252 22.44 -38.33 -6.07
C SER A 252 21.03 -38.28 -5.47
N GLY A 253 20.05 -37.69 -6.18
CA GLY A 253 18.69 -37.42 -5.64
C GLY A 253 18.66 -36.32 -4.58
N GLU A 254 19.78 -35.64 -4.34
CA GLU A 254 19.86 -34.60 -3.32
C GLU A 254 19.41 -33.23 -3.86
N PRO A 255 18.70 -32.42 -3.04
CA PRO A 255 18.30 -31.08 -3.42
C PRO A 255 19.50 -30.14 -3.47
N GLN A 256 19.67 -29.43 -4.58
CA GLN A 256 20.70 -28.41 -4.76
C GLN A 256 20.19 -27.05 -4.28
N TYR A 257 20.57 -26.69 -3.05
CA TYR A 257 20.24 -25.37 -2.50
C TYR A 257 21.18 -24.28 -3.01
N PRO A 258 20.70 -23.05 -3.22
CA PRO A 258 21.55 -21.90 -3.50
C PRO A 258 22.59 -21.71 -2.39
N SER A 259 23.74 -21.12 -2.71
CA SER A 259 24.75 -20.80 -1.70
C SER A 259 24.19 -19.87 -0.61
N LYS A 260 24.77 -19.91 0.60
CA LYS A 260 24.33 -19.04 1.71
C LYS A 260 24.35 -17.55 1.35
N VAL A 261 25.30 -17.12 0.53
CA VAL A 261 25.41 -15.74 0.03
C VAL A 261 24.23 -15.42 -0.91
N ALA A 262 23.89 -16.35 -1.81
CA ALA A 262 22.74 -16.17 -2.72
C ALA A 262 21.41 -16.14 -1.96
N GLN A 263 21.23 -16.99 -0.94
CA GLN A 263 20.07 -16.98 -0.06
C GLN A 263 19.95 -15.65 0.72
N PHE A 264 21.07 -15.15 1.25
CA PHE A 264 21.10 -13.85 1.93
C PHE A 264 20.73 -12.71 0.97
N ALA A 265 21.31 -12.68 -0.22
CA ALA A 265 21.02 -11.65 -1.23
C ALA A 265 19.57 -11.71 -1.68
N ASP A 266 19.02 -12.90 -1.96
CA ASP A 266 17.60 -13.05 -2.33
C ASP A 266 16.69 -12.53 -1.22
N ASN A 267 16.90 -12.94 0.05
CA ASN A 267 16.12 -12.44 1.17
C ASN A 267 16.23 -10.91 1.32
N PHE A 268 17.44 -10.36 1.21
CA PHE A 268 17.65 -8.92 1.30
C PHE A 268 16.85 -8.15 0.23
N PHE A 269 16.94 -8.57 -1.03
CA PHE A 269 16.21 -7.91 -2.12
C PHE A 269 14.69 -8.11 -2.06
N ARG A 270 14.20 -9.20 -1.44
CA ARG A 270 12.76 -9.39 -1.20
C ARG A 270 12.16 -8.34 -0.29
N HIS A 271 12.94 -7.76 0.61
CA HIS A 271 12.48 -6.64 1.43
C HIS A 271 12.38 -5.32 0.68
N ILE A 272 12.95 -5.21 -0.53
CA ILE A 272 13.11 -3.93 -1.21
C ILE A 272 12.12 -3.77 -2.36
N VAL A 273 11.41 -2.65 -2.36
CA VAL A 273 10.68 -2.15 -3.52
C VAL A 273 11.37 -0.90 -4.03
N PHE A 274 11.74 -0.90 -5.31
CA PHE A 274 12.34 0.24 -5.99
C PHE A 274 11.29 0.94 -6.86
N GLY A 275 11.14 2.24 -6.68
CA GLY A 275 10.30 3.09 -7.50
C GLY A 275 11.07 4.26 -8.10
N LEU A 276 10.71 4.63 -9.31
CA LEU A 276 11.20 5.80 -10.02
C LEU A 276 10.01 6.61 -10.52
N GLU A 277 9.97 7.88 -10.18
CA GLU A 277 8.98 8.82 -10.65
C GLU A 277 9.67 9.93 -11.47
N ILE A 278 9.21 10.12 -12.71
CA ILE A 278 9.70 11.15 -13.61
C ILE A 278 8.61 12.22 -13.68
N GLU A 279 8.94 13.43 -13.22
CA GLU A 279 8.04 14.58 -13.13
C GLU A 279 8.50 15.72 -14.05
N PRO A 280 8.27 15.64 -15.39
CA PRO A 280 8.72 16.66 -16.35
C PRO A 280 8.07 18.02 -16.06
N SER A 281 6.88 18.03 -15.48
CA SER A 281 6.17 19.23 -15.07
C SER A 281 5.33 18.94 -13.81
N LYS A 282 4.83 19.98 -13.17
CA LYS A 282 3.88 19.86 -12.04
C LYS A 282 2.52 19.26 -12.45
N TYR A 283 2.27 19.11 -13.73
CA TYR A 283 1.00 18.61 -14.28
C TYR A 283 1.04 17.15 -14.68
N PHE A 284 2.23 16.58 -14.84
CA PHE A 284 2.38 15.24 -15.39
C PHE A 284 3.51 14.47 -14.72
N SER A 285 3.26 13.23 -14.33
CA SER A 285 4.29 12.31 -13.86
C SER A 285 4.14 10.91 -14.47
N ILE A 286 5.26 10.22 -14.59
CA ILE A 286 5.37 8.83 -15.02
C ILE A 286 6.00 8.05 -13.87
N GLN A 287 5.39 6.92 -13.52
CA GLN A 287 5.87 6.03 -12.47
C GLN A 287 6.38 4.71 -13.09
N LEU A 288 7.47 4.21 -12.56
CA LEU A 288 8.05 2.90 -12.88
C LEU A 288 8.53 2.26 -11.59
N ALA A 289 8.30 0.96 -11.40
CA ALA A 289 8.82 0.29 -10.22
C ALA A 289 9.09 -1.18 -10.44
N TYR A 290 9.88 -1.74 -9.52
CA TYR A 290 10.18 -3.15 -9.43
C TYR A 290 10.11 -3.64 -7.99
N ASN A 291 9.30 -4.67 -7.76
CA ASN A 291 9.13 -5.36 -6.50
C ASN A 291 9.71 -6.77 -6.62
N HIS A 292 10.88 -6.98 -6.02
CA HIS A 292 11.60 -8.24 -6.14
C HIS A 292 10.86 -9.40 -5.45
N ASN A 293 10.18 -9.14 -4.33
CA ASN A 293 9.42 -10.19 -3.65
C ASN A 293 8.29 -10.72 -4.54
N VAL A 294 7.48 -9.84 -5.13
CA VAL A 294 6.42 -10.22 -6.07
C VAL A 294 6.99 -11.00 -7.25
N HIS A 295 8.14 -10.58 -7.79
CA HIS A 295 8.80 -11.30 -8.87
C HIS A 295 9.16 -12.73 -8.46
N GLN A 296 9.77 -12.91 -7.30
CA GLN A 296 10.22 -14.23 -6.83
C GLN A 296 9.07 -15.16 -6.46
N GLU A 297 7.97 -14.61 -5.89
CA GLU A 297 6.80 -15.40 -5.52
C GLU A 297 5.93 -15.81 -6.71
N MET A 298 5.85 -14.94 -7.75
CA MET A 298 4.91 -15.09 -8.86
C MET A 298 5.55 -15.50 -10.19
N LYS A 299 6.87 -15.66 -10.24
CA LYS A 299 7.55 -16.20 -11.42
C LYS A 299 7.16 -17.66 -11.63
N VAL A 300 7.14 -18.09 -12.89
CA VAL A 300 6.89 -19.48 -13.29
C VAL A 300 8.09 -20.03 -14.04
N ILE A 301 8.37 -21.33 -13.91
CA ILE A 301 9.54 -21.99 -14.52
C ILE A 301 9.44 -22.00 -16.05
N SER A 302 8.23 -22.22 -16.57
CA SER A 302 8.00 -22.49 -17.99
C SER A 302 8.22 -21.30 -18.92
N ARG A 303 8.23 -20.06 -18.41
CA ARG A 303 8.42 -18.85 -19.23
C ARG A 303 8.87 -17.63 -18.42
N LYS A 304 9.54 -16.71 -19.12
CA LYS A 304 9.91 -15.40 -18.55
C LYS A 304 8.64 -14.62 -18.17
N SER A 305 8.62 -14.05 -16.97
CA SER A 305 7.52 -13.27 -16.42
C SER A 305 7.96 -11.82 -16.12
N MET A 306 7.07 -10.87 -16.40
CA MET A 306 7.21 -9.49 -15.96
C MET A 306 6.71 -9.26 -14.53
N ALA A 307 6.35 -10.32 -13.78
CA ALA A 307 5.88 -10.19 -12.40
C ALA A 307 6.84 -9.30 -11.58
N GLY A 308 6.27 -8.45 -10.74
CA GLY A 308 7.01 -7.47 -9.95
C GLY A 308 7.24 -6.12 -10.62
N PHE A 309 7.09 -6.00 -11.94
CA PHE A 309 7.14 -4.70 -12.61
C PHE A 309 5.80 -3.99 -12.54
N SER A 310 5.85 -2.67 -12.34
CA SER A 310 4.68 -1.79 -12.40
C SER A 310 5.02 -0.48 -13.05
N TYR A 311 4.00 0.16 -13.63
CA TYR A 311 4.13 1.48 -14.23
C TYR A 311 2.81 2.24 -14.10
N GLY A 312 2.90 3.56 -14.17
CA GLY A 312 1.74 4.43 -14.10
C GLY A 312 2.00 5.80 -14.70
N ILE A 313 0.93 6.53 -14.85
CA ILE A 313 0.92 7.93 -15.25
C ILE A 313 -0.06 8.70 -14.38
N GLN A 314 0.25 9.97 -14.12
CA GLN A 314 -0.63 10.85 -13.37
C GLN A 314 -0.67 12.23 -14.04
N LEU A 315 -1.87 12.78 -14.10
CA LEU A 315 -2.17 14.13 -14.57
C LEU A 315 -2.76 14.94 -13.43
N ASN A 316 -2.27 16.15 -13.20
CA ASN A 316 -2.78 17.10 -12.23
C ASN A 316 -3.15 18.40 -12.94
N ILE A 317 -4.42 18.72 -13.03
CA ILE A 317 -4.91 19.88 -13.75
C ILE A 317 -5.89 20.64 -12.87
N LYS A 318 -5.44 21.77 -12.31
CA LYS A 318 -6.34 22.75 -11.65
C LYS A 318 -7.23 22.13 -10.59
N GLY A 319 -6.64 21.44 -9.63
CA GLY A 319 -7.37 20.84 -8.51
C GLY A 319 -8.06 19.51 -8.86
N ILE A 320 -7.89 18.99 -10.08
CA ILE A 320 -8.33 17.65 -10.47
C ILE A 320 -7.10 16.84 -10.79
N ARG A 321 -6.95 15.68 -10.15
CA ARG A 321 -5.89 14.71 -10.41
C ARG A 321 -6.49 13.43 -10.94
N VAL A 322 -5.91 12.92 -12.02
CA VAL A 322 -6.29 11.65 -12.64
C VAL A 322 -5.06 10.78 -12.75
N GLY A 323 -5.15 9.56 -12.29
CA GLY A 323 -4.07 8.59 -12.32
C GLY A 323 -4.49 7.28 -12.96
N PHE A 324 -3.55 6.64 -13.64
CA PHE A 324 -3.67 5.27 -14.13
C PHE A 324 -2.39 4.51 -13.85
N SER A 325 -2.52 3.26 -13.44
CA SER A 325 -1.38 2.36 -13.31
C SER A 325 -1.73 0.92 -13.63
N ARG A 326 -0.69 0.17 -13.97
CA ARG A 326 -0.75 -1.28 -14.18
C ARG A 326 0.40 -1.94 -13.45
N GLN A 327 0.09 -3.01 -12.76
CA GLN A 327 1.06 -3.87 -12.10
C GLN A 327 1.05 -5.27 -12.74
N HIS A 328 2.22 -5.79 -13.08
CA HIS A 328 2.38 -7.18 -13.45
C HIS A 328 2.56 -8.01 -12.17
N TYR A 329 1.44 -8.49 -11.63
CA TYR A 329 1.44 -9.27 -10.40
C TYR A 329 1.87 -10.71 -10.66
N ALA A 330 1.22 -11.38 -11.60
CA ALA A 330 1.55 -12.75 -12.02
C ALA A 330 1.30 -12.92 -13.51
N VAL A 331 1.62 -14.09 -14.05
CA VAL A 331 1.30 -14.43 -15.44
C VAL A 331 -0.21 -14.50 -15.61
N GLY A 332 -0.77 -13.61 -16.43
CA GLY A 332 -2.22 -13.48 -16.62
C GLY A 332 -2.97 -12.69 -15.55
N ALA A 333 -2.26 -12.17 -14.52
CA ALA A 333 -2.83 -11.33 -13.49
C ALA A 333 -2.14 -9.95 -13.50
N THR A 334 -2.78 -8.99 -14.17
CA THR A 334 -2.27 -7.62 -14.36
C THR A 334 -3.32 -6.61 -13.94
N PRO A 335 -3.46 -6.34 -12.61
CA PRO A 335 -4.40 -5.34 -12.14
C PRO A 335 -4.15 -3.96 -12.73
N ASN A 336 -5.25 -3.25 -13.00
CA ASN A 336 -5.26 -1.87 -13.47
C ASN A 336 -5.94 -1.00 -12.43
N CYS A 337 -5.32 0.12 -12.09
CA CYS A 337 -5.84 1.05 -11.10
C CYS A 337 -6.06 2.43 -11.71
N PHE A 338 -7.18 3.04 -11.37
CA PHE A 338 -7.60 4.37 -11.79
C PHE A 338 -7.86 5.23 -10.57
N ASP A 339 -7.32 6.44 -10.57
CA ASP A 339 -7.54 7.44 -9.50
C ASP A 339 -8.22 8.67 -10.05
N LEU A 340 -9.07 9.23 -9.22
CA LEU A 340 -9.63 10.56 -9.38
C LEU A 340 -9.55 11.28 -8.03
N ALA A 341 -8.91 12.45 -8.00
CA ALA A 341 -8.86 13.26 -6.78
C ALA A 341 -9.26 14.71 -7.10
N PHE A 342 -9.89 15.33 -6.11
CA PHE A 342 -10.39 16.69 -6.17
C PHE A 342 -9.86 17.50 -4.99
N ASP A 343 -9.29 18.66 -5.30
CA ASP A 343 -9.01 19.73 -4.34
C ASP A 343 -10.12 20.77 -4.45
N PHE A 344 -11.05 20.74 -3.50
CA PHE A 344 -12.22 21.63 -3.55
C PHE A 344 -11.87 23.10 -3.30
N ASP A 345 -10.77 23.38 -2.59
CA ASP A 345 -10.31 24.73 -2.34
C ASP A 345 -9.73 25.36 -3.62
N GLU A 346 -8.88 24.62 -4.36
CA GLU A 346 -8.38 25.08 -5.66
C GLU A 346 -9.50 25.25 -6.67
N LEU A 347 -10.46 24.31 -6.73
CA LEU A 347 -11.63 24.39 -7.63
C LEU A 347 -12.54 25.59 -7.30
N SER A 348 -12.78 25.87 -6.02
CA SER A 348 -13.57 27.04 -5.58
C SER A 348 -12.89 28.35 -5.97
N ASN A 349 -11.58 28.45 -5.78
CA ASN A 349 -10.80 29.64 -6.13
C ASN A 349 -10.85 29.90 -7.65
N LEU A 350 -10.69 28.85 -8.47
CA LEU A 350 -10.81 28.96 -9.94
C LEU A 350 -12.20 29.42 -10.37
N HIS A 351 -13.25 28.97 -9.69
CA HIS A 351 -14.61 29.40 -9.98
C HIS A 351 -14.80 30.89 -9.67
N LYS A 352 -14.29 31.37 -8.53
CA LYS A 352 -14.33 32.79 -8.13
C LYS A 352 -13.56 33.68 -9.13
N GLU A 353 -12.36 33.27 -9.53
CA GLU A 353 -11.58 33.99 -10.54
C GLU A 353 -12.29 34.09 -11.90
N ARG A 354 -12.90 33.00 -12.36
CA ARG A 354 -13.68 33.02 -13.61
C ARG A 354 -14.90 33.94 -13.52
N LYS A 355 -15.56 33.96 -12.37
CA LYS A 355 -16.71 34.87 -12.13
C LYS A 355 -16.28 36.34 -12.14
N ASN A 356 -15.18 36.66 -11.47
CA ASN A 356 -14.63 38.02 -11.43
C ASN A 356 -14.22 38.51 -12.83
N ARG A 357 -13.49 37.71 -13.59
CA ARG A 357 -13.13 38.05 -15.00
C ARG A 357 -14.36 38.25 -15.91
N LYS A 358 -15.44 37.54 -15.65
CA LYS A 358 -16.71 37.79 -16.40
C LYS A 358 -17.34 39.11 -16.00
N LEU A 359 -17.32 39.48 -14.72
CA LEU A 359 -17.86 40.77 -14.24
C LEU A 359 -17.03 41.94 -14.79
N GLU A 360 -15.70 41.87 -14.78
CA GLU A 360 -14.81 42.88 -15.38
C GLU A 360 -15.03 43.08 -16.88
N ARG A 361 -15.49 42.07 -17.62
CA ARG A 361 -15.83 42.19 -19.06
C ARG A 361 -17.21 42.82 -19.31
N ILE A 362 -18.08 42.82 -18.30
CA ILE A 362 -19.47 43.32 -18.42
C ILE A 362 -19.56 44.78 -17.97
N ILE A 363 -18.64 45.27 -17.16
CA ILE A 363 -18.55 46.66 -16.68
C ILE A 363 -17.32 47.29 -17.37
N PRO A 364 -17.44 47.85 -18.56
CA PRO A 364 -16.42 48.72 -19.11
C PRO A 364 -16.42 50.02 -18.31
N GLU A 365 -15.23 50.55 -17.94
CA GLU A 365 -15.08 51.86 -17.32
C GLU A 365 -15.76 52.98 -18.09
#